data_fdb62d9a1e36f75d60c830c8367f4e50
#
_entry.id   fdb62d9a1e36f75d60c830c8367f4e50
#
_cell.length_a   1.000
_cell.length_b   1.000
_cell.length_c   1.000
_cell.angle_alpha   90.00
_cell.angle_beta   90.00
_cell.angle_gamma   90.00
#
_symmetry.space_group_name_H-M   'P 1'
#
loop_
_entity.id
_entity.type
_entity.pdbx_description
1 polymer ?
#
loop_
_entity_poly.entity_id
_entity_poly.type
_entity_poly.pdbx_seq_one_letter_code
_entity_poly.pdbx_strand_id
1 'polypeptide(L)'
;MLRVMMLGLRGFPGVGVEAHAEHLCELLRELDCDVEVVVRSAYVPGDRGNDWKGVHYLRIWSPGSRALETIVHSFLGVLAAAWRRPDVLHVQAIGPALMVPLARALGLRVVVTHHGADYEREKWGRFAKAMLRIGEAWGMRFCNRRIVISRTIRNLVRNKYGLESNVIPNGVDLPELPTSTSALERFGLTPGRYVLTVSRMVPEKRHKDLLAAYATAKLNGWKLVLIGAIDRPDAYTSEVVALARATPGAVLAGFQTGLSLRELYAHAGLFVLPSSHEGLPIALLEALSYGLPVLASDIPAHLEIGLDEKHYFALGDVQALATRLELFARMRLSQAQRESTRRWVADRYEWHTVVEQTVRVYRSAMEQSASRRRLLDRFLSPLSW
;
A
#
# COMPACT_ATOMS: atom_id res chain seq x y z
N MET A 1 -17.49 16.62 -14.49
CA MET A 1 -16.92 16.15 -13.21
C MET A 1 -17.37 14.73 -12.94
N LEU A 2 -16.45 13.77 -12.78
CA LEU A 2 -16.72 12.35 -12.54
C LEU A 2 -16.88 12.12 -11.02
N ARG A 3 -18.02 11.59 -10.58
CA ARG A 3 -18.28 11.30 -9.16
C ARG A 3 -17.77 9.91 -8.78
N VAL A 4 -16.75 9.87 -7.93
CA VAL A 4 -16.09 8.65 -7.47
C VAL A 4 -16.32 8.48 -5.98
N MET A 5 -16.81 7.31 -5.58
CA MET A 5 -16.90 6.95 -4.17
C MET A 5 -15.88 5.85 -3.86
N MET A 6 -14.99 6.10 -2.90
CA MET A 6 -14.00 5.14 -2.42
C MET A 6 -14.55 4.34 -1.25
N LEU A 7 -14.39 3.02 -1.27
CA LEU A 7 -14.83 2.11 -0.21
C LEU A 7 -13.70 1.18 0.22
N GLY A 8 -13.62 0.86 1.51
CA GLY A 8 -12.67 -0.12 2.04
C GLY A 8 -11.54 0.48 2.86
N LEU A 9 -11.59 1.77 3.13
CA LEU A 9 -10.60 2.54 3.86
C LEU A 9 -11.03 2.75 5.33
N ARG A 10 -10.05 2.97 6.20
CA ARG A 10 -10.32 3.36 7.60
C ARG A 10 -10.55 4.86 7.72
N GLY A 11 -9.70 5.65 7.05
CA GLY A 11 -9.66 7.11 7.07
C GLY A 11 -8.23 7.61 6.82
N PHE A 12 -8.06 8.93 6.70
CA PHE A 12 -6.77 9.56 6.46
C PHE A 12 -6.34 10.43 7.67
N PRO A 13 -5.03 10.63 7.90
CA PRO A 13 -3.91 9.96 7.24
C PRO A 13 -3.82 8.48 7.64
N GLY A 14 -3.23 7.67 6.78
CA GLY A 14 -3.08 6.25 7.02
C GLY A 14 -1.73 5.69 6.55
N VAL A 15 -1.58 4.36 6.61
CA VAL A 15 -0.39 3.64 6.16
C VAL A 15 -0.76 2.54 5.15
N GLY A 16 0.13 2.28 4.20
CA GLY A 16 -0.09 1.25 3.19
C GLY A 16 -1.22 1.63 2.23
N VAL A 17 -2.31 0.86 2.21
CA VAL A 17 -3.46 1.10 1.30
C VAL A 17 -4.11 2.46 1.55
N GLU A 18 -4.22 2.86 2.82
CA GLU A 18 -4.78 4.17 3.19
C GLU A 18 -3.90 5.32 2.68
N ALA A 19 -2.56 5.23 2.82
CA ALA A 19 -1.65 6.26 2.31
C ALA A 19 -1.70 6.35 0.77
N HIS A 20 -1.73 5.20 0.08
CA HIS A 20 -1.93 5.17 -1.36
C HIS A 20 -3.26 5.82 -1.77
N ALA A 21 -4.36 5.46 -1.10
CA ALA A 21 -5.68 5.99 -1.42
C ALA A 21 -5.80 7.49 -1.10
N GLU A 22 -5.17 7.98 -0.04
CA GLU A 22 -5.10 9.41 0.30
C GLU A 22 -4.51 10.20 -0.86
N HIS A 23 -3.32 9.82 -1.31
CA HIS A 23 -2.63 10.50 -2.40
C HIS A 23 -3.39 10.39 -3.73
N LEU A 24 -3.92 9.21 -4.04
CA LEU A 24 -4.77 9.00 -5.21
C LEU A 24 -6.00 9.92 -5.19
N CYS A 25 -6.67 10.07 -4.05
CA CYS A 25 -7.86 10.92 -3.94
C CYS A 25 -7.53 12.41 -4.13
N GLU A 26 -6.40 12.88 -3.58
CA GLU A 26 -5.94 14.25 -3.77
C GLU A 26 -5.74 14.56 -5.26
N LEU A 27 -5.00 13.72 -5.97
CA LEU A 27 -4.70 13.92 -7.39
C LEU A 27 -5.89 13.66 -8.33
N LEU A 28 -6.83 12.78 -7.98
CA LEU A 28 -8.06 12.58 -8.76
C LEU A 28 -8.88 13.88 -8.85
N ARG A 29 -8.85 14.71 -7.81
CA ARG A 29 -9.55 16.01 -7.82
C ARG A 29 -8.94 17.00 -8.81
N GLU A 30 -7.63 16.96 -9.00
CA GLU A 30 -6.93 17.76 -10.01
C GLU A 30 -7.34 17.36 -11.44
N LEU A 31 -7.83 16.13 -11.64
CA LEU A 31 -8.33 15.61 -12.90
C LEU A 31 -9.88 15.65 -13.01
N ASP A 32 -10.51 16.64 -12.40
CA ASP A 32 -11.96 16.91 -12.47
C ASP A 32 -12.84 15.73 -11.94
N CYS A 33 -12.35 15.05 -10.90
CA CYS A 33 -13.12 14.06 -10.18
C CYS A 33 -13.64 14.63 -8.86
N ASP A 34 -14.94 14.42 -8.57
CA ASP A 34 -15.53 14.62 -7.24
C ASP A 34 -15.39 13.34 -6.43
N VAL A 35 -14.57 13.38 -5.38
CA VAL A 35 -14.19 12.20 -4.62
C VAL A 35 -14.79 12.23 -3.23
N GLU A 36 -15.63 11.24 -2.93
CA GLU A 36 -16.15 10.96 -1.60
C GLU A 36 -15.54 9.66 -1.05
N VAL A 37 -15.05 9.66 0.18
CA VAL A 37 -14.43 8.50 0.82
C VAL A 37 -15.29 7.99 1.96
N VAL A 38 -15.70 6.73 1.87
CA VAL A 38 -16.40 6.03 2.95
C VAL A 38 -15.39 5.63 4.01
N VAL A 39 -15.42 6.32 5.14
CA VAL A 39 -14.48 6.13 6.27
C VAL A 39 -15.18 5.52 7.48
N ARG A 40 -14.40 4.81 8.30
CA ARG A 40 -14.90 4.24 9.55
C ARG A 40 -14.88 5.28 10.65
N SER A 41 -16.02 5.59 11.24
CA SER A 41 -16.17 6.64 12.26
C SER A 41 -15.19 6.51 13.42
N ALA A 42 -14.83 5.29 13.83
CA ALA A 42 -13.90 5.04 14.93
C ALA A 42 -12.44 5.46 14.66
N TYR A 43 -12.06 5.64 13.38
CA TYR A 43 -10.67 5.99 12.98
C TYR A 43 -10.51 7.45 12.55
N VAL A 44 -11.61 8.18 12.43
CA VAL A 44 -11.57 9.60 12.06
C VAL A 44 -12.12 10.42 13.25
N PRO A 45 -11.26 11.15 13.99
CA PRO A 45 -11.69 11.97 15.13
C PRO A 45 -12.80 12.96 14.74
N GLY A 46 -13.75 13.17 15.65
CA GLY A 46 -14.93 14.00 15.43
C GLY A 46 -14.63 15.48 15.15
N ASP A 47 -13.53 15.98 15.70
CA ASP A 47 -13.03 17.35 15.55
C ASP A 47 -12.44 17.66 14.16
N ARG A 48 -12.14 16.63 13.35
CA ARG A 48 -11.56 16.81 12.02
C ARG A 48 -12.55 17.18 10.90
N GLY A 49 -13.80 17.50 11.22
CA GLY A 49 -14.79 17.81 10.17
C GLY A 49 -15.07 16.62 9.22
N ASN A 50 -15.74 16.89 8.11
CA ASN A 50 -16.08 15.90 7.09
C ASN A 50 -15.20 16.02 5.83
N ASP A 51 -14.08 16.72 5.91
CA ASP A 51 -13.17 16.95 4.81
C ASP A 51 -11.72 16.68 5.20
N TRP A 52 -10.97 16.11 4.26
CA TRP A 52 -9.53 15.95 4.36
C TRP A 52 -8.87 16.46 3.08
N LYS A 53 -8.15 17.59 3.16
CA LYS A 53 -7.51 18.23 1.99
C LYS A 53 -8.47 18.36 0.79
N GLY A 54 -9.75 18.67 1.09
CA GLY A 54 -10.82 18.81 0.12
C GLY A 54 -11.43 17.48 -0.38
N VAL A 55 -11.06 16.35 0.15
CA VAL A 55 -11.72 15.06 -0.09
C VAL A 55 -12.85 14.89 0.93
N HIS A 56 -14.08 14.67 0.45
CA HIS A 56 -15.25 14.55 1.32
C HIS A 56 -15.33 13.20 2.01
N TYR A 57 -15.63 13.19 3.31
CA TYR A 57 -15.84 11.99 4.09
C TYR A 57 -17.30 11.63 4.27
N LEU A 58 -17.63 10.39 3.97
CA LEU A 58 -18.86 9.75 4.44
C LEU A 58 -18.52 8.83 5.62
N ARG A 59 -18.81 9.30 6.84
CA ARG A 59 -18.53 8.55 8.06
C ARG A 59 -19.59 7.49 8.27
N ILE A 60 -19.15 6.22 8.31
CA ILE A 60 -20.03 5.08 8.58
C ILE A 60 -19.54 4.35 9.80
N TRP A 61 -20.50 3.97 10.64
CA TRP A 61 -20.23 3.16 11.82
C TRP A 61 -19.73 1.78 11.46
N SER A 62 -18.87 1.21 12.30
CA SER A 62 -18.43 -0.17 12.23
C SER A 62 -18.26 -0.76 13.64
N PRO A 63 -18.53 -2.07 13.83
CA PRO A 63 -18.34 -2.72 15.13
C PRO A 63 -16.85 -2.83 15.46
N GLY A 64 -16.50 -2.87 16.75
CA GLY A 64 -15.11 -2.98 17.21
C GLY A 64 -14.45 -4.35 16.97
N SER A 65 -15.21 -5.36 16.53
CA SER A 65 -14.71 -6.71 16.21
C SER A 65 -13.94 -6.73 14.90
N ARG A 66 -12.68 -7.19 14.92
CA ARG A 66 -11.81 -7.26 13.73
C ARG A 66 -12.44 -7.99 12.53
N ALA A 67 -13.19 -9.05 12.77
CA ALA A 67 -13.80 -9.87 11.72
C ALA A 67 -15.04 -9.19 11.11
N LEU A 68 -15.87 -8.55 11.93
CA LEU A 68 -17.13 -7.95 11.49
C LEU A 68 -16.95 -6.50 11.01
N GLU A 69 -15.92 -5.82 11.49
CA GLU A 69 -15.65 -4.41 11.18
C GLU A 69 -15.68 -4.14 9.67
N THR A 70 -14.90 -4.91 8.90
CA THR A 70 -14.82 -4.73 7.44
C THR A 70 -16.11 -5.12 6.74
N ILE A 71 -16.74 -6.22 7.17
CA ILE A 71 -17.96 -6.73 6.54
C ILE A 71 -19.12 -5.74 6.70
N VAL A 72 -19.39 -5.34 7.94
CA VAL A 72 -20.49 -4.41 8.26
C VAL A 72 -20.25 -3.05 7.63
N HIS A 73 -19.05 -2.49 7.76
CA HIS A 73 -18.71 -1.21 7.14
C HIS A 73 -18.88 -1.26 5.63
N SER A 74 -18.41 -2.32 4.95
CA SER A 74 -18.52 -2.44 3.50
C SER A 74 -19.97 -2.63 3.05
N PHE A 75 -20.77 -3.37 3.81
CA PHE A 75 -22.20 -3.54 3.55
C PHE A 75 -22.94 -2.20 3.61
N LEU A 76 -22.79 -1.46 4.72
CA LEU A 76 -23.39 -0.14 4.89
C LEU A 76 -22.88 0.87 3.86
N GLY A 77 -21.59 0.82 3.53
CA GLY A 77 -20.98 1.64 2.49
C GLY A 77 -21.55 1.39 1.10
N VAL A 78 -21.86 0.13 0.76
CA VAL A 78 -22.53 -0.20 -0.52
C VAL A 78 -23.96 0.31 -0.54
N LEU A 79 -24.70 0.23 0.57
CA LEU A 79 -26.07 0.81 0.66
C LEU A 79 -26.04 2.34 0.51
N ALA A 80 -25.09 3.00 1.16
CA ALA A 80 -24.88 4.43 1.02
C ALA A 80 -24.51 4.82 -0.42
N ALA A 81 -23.63 4.05 -1.07
CA ALA A 81 -23.30 4.26 -2.48
C ALA A 81 -24.52 4.07 -3.41
N ALA A 82 -25.36 3.08 -3.13
CA ALA A 82 -26.59 2.85 -3.90
C ALA A 82 -27.57 4.02 -3.79
N TRP A 83 -27.61 4.68 -2.64
CA TRP A 83 -28.43 5.91 -2.44
C TRP A 83 -27.80 7.14 -3.09
N ARG A 84 -26.48 7.33 -2.93
CA ARG A 84 -25.72 8.47 -3.48
C ARG A 84 -25.54 8.41 -5.00
N ARG A 85 -25.55 7.20 -5.59
CA ARG A 85 -25.38 6.91 -7.01
C ARG A 85 -24.15 7.58 -7.63
N PRO A 86 -22.93 7.29 -7.15
CA PRO A 86 -21.70 7.74 -7.81
C PRO A 86 -21.60 7.16 -9.23
N ASP A 87 -20.80 7.78 -10.08
CA ASP A 87 -20.52 7.25 -11.41
C ASP A 87 -19.69 5.96 -11.30
N VAL A 88 -18.79 5.90 -10.32
CA VAL A 88 -17.95 4.73 -10.01
C VAL A 88 -17.87 4.54 -8.49
N LEU A 89 -18.12 3.31 -8.04
CA LEU A 89 -17.72 2.82 -6.72
C LEU A 89 -16.37 2.11 -6.84
N HIS A 90 -15.32 2.71 -6.27
CA HIS A 90 -13.99 2.11 -6.25
C HIS A 90 -13.73 1.41 -4.92
N VAL A 91 -13.62 0.09 -4.94
CA VAL A 91 -13.42 -0.76 -3.77
C VAL A 91 -11.94 -1.07 -3.61
N GLN A 92 -11.38 -0.72 -2.45
CA GLN A 92 -9.98 -0.93 -2.10
C GLN A 92 -9.82 -2.24 -1.32
N ALA A 93 -8.98 -3.12 -1.83
CA ALA A 93 -8.63 -4.43 -1.27
C ALA A 93 -9.74 -5.52 -1.36
N ILE A 94 -9.30 -6.76 -1.17
CA ILE A 94 -10.14 -7.97 -1.34
C ILE A 94 -11.17 -8.21 -0.22
N GLY A 95 -10.93 -7.68 0.98
CA GLY A 95 -11.88 -7.80 2.09
C GLY A 95 -13.20 -7.09 1.80
N PRO A 96 -13.21 -5.77 1.56
CA PRO A 96 -14.39 -5.02 1.14
C PRO A 96 -15.03 -5.53 -0.15
N ALA A 97 -14.24 -6.14 -1.04
CA ALA A 97 -14.72 -6.70 -2.30
C ALA A 97 -15.72 -7.85 -2.15
N LEU A 98 -15.88 -8.40 -0.95
CA LEU A 98 -16.96 -9.32 -0.59
C LEU A 98 -18.35 -8.74 -0.91
N MET A 99 -18.51 -7.43 -0.88
CA MET A 99 -19.80 -6.74 -1.14
C MET A 99 -19.99 -6.37 -2.63
N VAL A 100 -19.06 -6.72 -3.51
CA VAL A 100 -19.16 -6.38 -4.94
C VAL A 100 -20.39 -6.99 -5.61
N PRO A 101 -20.79 -8.24 -5.38
CA PRO A 101 -22.02 -8.78 -5.97
C PRO A 101 -23.27 -7.98 -5.59
N LEU A 102 -23.38 -7.57 -4.33
CA LEU A 102 -24.48 -6.71 -3.86
C LEU A 102 -24.45 -5.34 -4.55
N ALA A 103 -23.28 -4.70 -4.60
CA ALA A 103 -23.12 -3.40 -5.29
C ALA A 103 -23.55 -3.49 -6.77
N ARG A 104 -23.20 -4.59 -7.44
CA ARG A 104 -23.60 -4.86 -8.84
C ARG A 104 -25.09 -5.10 -8.99
N ALA A 105 -25.70 -5.84 -8.04
CA ALA A 105 -27.16 -6.07 -8.02
C ALA A 105 -27.93 -4.76 -7.82
N LEU A 106 -27.38 -3.82 -7.04
CA LEU A 106 -27.93 -2.47 -6.85
C LEU A 106 -27.64 -1.50 -8.01
N GLY A 107 -27.04 -1.98 -9.11
CA GLY A 107 -26.82 -1.22 -10.33
C GLY A 107 -25.57 -0.32 -10.31
N LEU A 108 -24.73 -0.41 -9.29
CA LEU A 108 -23.47 0.37 -9.20
C LEU A 108 -22.42 -0.10 -10.21
N ARG A 109 -21.62 0.83 -10.72
CA ARG A 109 -20.42 0.51 -11.50
C ARG A 109 -19.26 0.37 -10.55
N VAL A 110 -18.67 -0.82 -10.50
CA VAL A 110 -17.66 -1.17 -9.50
C VAL A 110 -16.30 -1.38 -10.14
N VAL A 111 -15.30 -0.66 -9.65
CA VAL A 111 -13.88 -0.92 -9.89
C VAL A 111 -13.30 -1.49 -8.59
N VAL A 112 -12.45 -2.50 -8.69
CA VAL A 112 -11.78 -3.10 -7.53
C VAL A 112 -10.27 -3.00 -7.73
N THR A 113 -9.56 -2.46 -6.72
CA THR A 113 -8.10 -2.56 -6.65
C THR A 113 -7.68 -3.68 -5.72
N HIS A 114 -6.88 -4.61 -6.24
CA HIS A 114 -6.30 -5.72 -5.50
C HIS A 114 -4.89 -5.35 -5.04
N HIS A 115 -4.72 -5.15 -3.73
CA HIS A 115 -3.46 -4.73 -3.11
C HIS A 115 -2.57 -5.88 -2.62
N GLY A 116 -3.00 -7.13 -2.77
CA GLY A 116 -2.25 -8.31 -2.33
C GLY A 116 -3.16 -9.39 -1.77
N ALA A 117 -2.62 -10.60 -1.66
CA ALA A 117 -3.31 -11.77 -1.12
C ALA A 117 -3.33 -11.73 0.42
N ASP A 118 -4.11 -10.83 0.99
CA ASP A 118 -4.16 -10.60 2.45
C ASP A 118 -4.44 -11.87 3.27
N TYR A 119 -5.05 -12.89 2.69
CA TYR A 119 -5.26 -14.19 3.35
C TYR A 119 -3.97 -15.00 3.57
N GLU A 120 -2.86 -14.63 2.97
CA GLU A 120 -1.54 -15.25 3.21
C GLU A 120 -0.90 -14.75 4.52
N ARG A 121 -1.34 -13.60 5.03
CA ARG A 121 -0.82 -13.04 6.27
C ARG A 121 -1.15 -13.92 7.48
N GLU A 122 -0.18 -14.09 8.35
CA GLU A 122 -0.29 -14.95 9.54
C GLU A 122 -1.34 -14.50 10.54
N LYS A 123 -1.60 -13.20 10.62
CA LYS A 123 -2.56 -12.61 11.57
C LYS A 123 -4.02 -13.05 11.40
N TRP A 124 -4.36 -13.68 10.28
CA TRP A 124 -5.73 -14.08 9.97
C TRP A 124 -6.00 -15.54 10.33
N GLY A 125 -7.00 -15.78 11.15
CA GLY A 125 -7.54 -17.12 11.42
C GLY A 125 -8.23 -17.74 10.18
N ARG A 126 -8.50 -19.04 10.24
CA ARG A 126 -9.06 -19.83 9.10
C ARG A 126 -10.34 -19.23 8.51
N PHE A 127 -11.25 -18.78 9.35
CA PHE A 127 -12.51 -18.16 8.91
C PHE A 127 -12.25 -16.83 8.15
N ALA A 128 -11.43 -15.95 8.70
CA ALA A 128 -11.08 -14.69 8.04
C ALA A 128 -10.37 -14.92 6.71
N LYS A 129 -9.46 -15.90 6.63
CA LYS A 129 -8.81 -16.31 5.38
C LYS A 129 -9.81 -16.81 4.34
N ALA A 130 -10.81 -17.59 4.74
CA ALA A 130 -11.88 -18.04 3.84
C ALA A 130 -12.70 -16.86 3.30
N MET A 131 -13.11 -15.94 4.17
CA MET A 131 -13.84 -14.73 3.79
C MET A 131 -13.06 -13.85 2.82
N LEU A 132 -11.76 -13.66 3.06
CA LEU A 132 -10.88 -12.90 2.16
C LEU A 132 -10.75 -13.57 0.78
N ARG A 133 -10.65 -14.91 0.71
CA ARG A 133 -10.64 -15.65 -0.56
C ARG A 133 -11.96 -15.51 -1.31
N ILE A 134 -13.10 -15.55 -0.61
CA ILE A 134 -14.41 -15.30 -1.21
C ILE A 134 -14.49 -13.86 -1.73
N GLY A 135 -14.04 -12.89 -0.92
CA GLY A 135 -14.00 -11.48 -1.33
C GLY A 135 -13.12 -11.24 -2.55
N GLU A 136 -11.95 -11.88 -2.63
CA GLU A 136 -11.11 -11.86 -3.83
C GLU A 136 -11.86 -12.44 -5.04
N ALA A 137 -12.42 -13.64 -4.90
CA ALA A 137 -13.13 -14.33 -5.98
C ALA A 137 -14.34 -13.50 -6.49
N TRP A 138 -15.13 -12.96 -5.58
CA TRP A 138 -16.29 -12.14 -5.92
C TRP A 138 -15.89 -10.79 -6.47
N GLY A 139 -14.91 -10.14 -5.86
CA GLY A 139 -14.37 -8.87 -6.35
C GLY A 139 -13.87 -9.01 -7.78
N MET A 140 -13.05 -10.02 -8.04
CA MET A 140 -12.47 -10.24 -9.37
C MET A 140 -13.51 -10.67 -10.42
N ARG A 141 -14.51 -11.49 -10.08
CA ARG A 141 -15.50 -11.96 -11.06
C ARG A 141 -16.61 -10.96 -11.36
N PHE A 142 -17.08 -10.22 -10.36
CA PHE A 142 -18.29 -9.41 -10.49
C PHE A 142 -18.06 -7.91 -10.71
N CYS A 143 -16.85 -7.39 -10.50
CA CYS A 143 -16.57 -5.97 -10.79
C CYS A 143 -16.65 -5.66 -12.30
N ASN A 144 -16.83 -4.39 -12.63
CA ASN A 144 -16.77 -3.92 -14.02
C ASN A 144 -15.34 -3.91 -14.55
N ARG A 145 -14.40 -3.43 -13.73
CA ARG A 145 -12.97 -3.37 -14.05
C ARG A 145 -12.14 -3.72 -12.83
N ARG A 146 -10.98 -4.30 -13.09
CA ARG A 146 -10.00 -4.75 -12.10
C ARG A 146 -8.74 -3.95 -12.25
N ILE A 147 -8.24 -3.43 -11.13
CA ILE A 147 -6.91 -2.86 -10.99
C ILE A 147 -6.11 -3.80 -10.10
N VAL A 148 -4.89 -4.08 -10.46
CA VAL A 148 -3.92 -4.83 -9.65
C VAL A 148 -2.63 -4.03 -9.57
N ILE A 149 -2.01 -3.99 -8.39
CA ILE A 149 -0.86 -3.10 -8.18
C ILE A 149 0.47 -3.69 -8.65
N SER A 150 0.48 -4.94 -9.13
CA SER A 150 1.69 -5.61 -9.60
C SER A 150 1.39 -6.68 -10.65
N ARG A 151 2.40 -7.02 -11.46
CA ARG A 151 2.33 -8.13 -12.42
C ARG A 151 2.19 -9.47 -11.70
N THR A 152 2.80 -9.61 -10.53
CA THR A 152 2.64 -10.77 -9.64
C THR A 152 1.18 -11.01 -9.31
N ILE A 153 0.45 -9.96 -8.89
CA ILE A 153 -0.99 -10.05 -8.61
C ILE A 153 -1.80 -10.28 -9.88
N ARG A 154 -1.44 -9.66 -11.01
CA ARG A 154 -2.08 -9.94 -12.30
C ARG A 154 -1.99 -11.42 -12.66
N ASN A 155 -0.81 -12.02 -12.53
CA ASN A 155 -0.60 -13.42 -12.82
C ASN A 155 -1.39 -14.32 -11.86
N LEU A 156 -1.46 -13.97 -10.58
CA LEU A 156 -2.31 -14.64 -9.60
C LEU A 156 -3.79 -14.62 -10.04
N VAL A 157 -4.33 -13.46 -10.39
CA VAL A 157 -5.73 -13.30 -10.83
C VAL A 157 -5.98 -14.06 -12.14
N ARG A 158 -5.05 -13.98 -13.10
CA ARG A 158 -5.15 -14.71 -14.37
C ARG A 158 -5.12 -16.22 -14.17
N ASN A 159 -4.18 -16.74 -13.38
CA ASN A 159 -4.03 -18.18 -13.15
C ASN A 159 -5.21 -18.76 -12.35
N LYS A 160 -5.73 -18.00 -11.38
CA LYS A 160 -6.77 -18.46 -10.45
C LYS A 160 -8.19 -18.34 -11.02
N TYR A 161 -8.43 -17.32 -11.85
CA TYR A 161 -9.77 -16.95 -12.31
C TYR A 161 -9.92 -16.88 -13.83
N GLY A 162 -8.84 -16.92 -14.61
CA GLY A 162 -8.84 -16.72 -16.06
C GLY A 162 -9.22 -15.29 -16.47
N LEU A 163 -8.98 -14.30 -15.62
CA LEU A 163 -9.45 -12.93 -15.79
C LEU A 163 -8.28 -11.96 -16.04
N GLU A 164 -8.47 -11.05 -16.99
CA GLU A 164 -7.52 -9.96 -17.24
C GLU A 164 -7.73 -8.80 -16.26
N SER A 165 -6.64 -8.09 -15.95
CA SER A 165 -6.61 -6.97 -15.01
C SER A 165 -5.72 -5.86 -15.53
N ASN A 166 -6.04 -4.61 -15.18
CA ASN A 166 -5.19 -3.46 -15.44
C ASN A 166 -4.10 -3.40 -14.38
N VAL A 167 -2.84 -3.44 -14.78
CA VAL A 167 -1.72 -3.26 -13.85
C VAL A 167 -1.49 -1.77 -13.69
N ILE A 168 -1.80 -1.25 -12.51
CA ILE A 168 -1.54 0.14 -12.12
C ILE A 168 -0.81 0.07 -10.78
N PRO A 169 0.49 0.33 -10.74
CA PRO A 169 1.30 0.21 -9.53
C PRO A 169 0.93 1.30 -8.51
N ASN A 170 1.41 1.14 -7.29
CA ASN A 170 1.41 2.25 -6.34
C ASN A 170 2.35 3.34 -6.85
N GLY A 171 1.92 4.59 -6.72
CA GLY A 171 2.74 5.74 -7.05
C GLY A 171 3.75 6.06 -5.95
N VAL A 172 4.78 6.80 -6.30
CA VAL A 172 5.75 7.38 -5.40
C VAL A 172 6.07 8.81 -5.80
N ASP A 173 6.25 9.67 -4.82
CA ASP A 173 6.71 11.04 -5.06
C ASP A 173 8.23 11.09 -5.24
N LEU A 174 8.69 12.05 -6.03
CA LEU A 174 10.09 12.47 -6.03
C LEU A 174 10.24 13.61 -5.00
N PRO A 175 10.62 13.30 -3.76
CA PRO A 175 10.68 14.32 -2.73
C PRO A 175 11.84 15.30 -2.96
N GLU A 176 11.62 16.56 -2.59
CA GLU A 176 12.73 17.45 -2.33
C GLU A 176 13.53 16.89 -1.15
N LEU A 177 14.85 16.82 -1.32
CA LEU A 177 15.72 16.27 -0.28
C LEU A 177 15.89 17.32 0.83
N PRO A 178 15.43 17.07 2.06
CA PRO A 178 15.64 18.00 3.16
C PRO A 178 17.12 18.10 3.49
N THR A 179 17.58 19.31 3.78
CA THR A 179 18.93 19.58 4.27
C THR A 179 19.00 19.57 5.79
N SER A 180 17.85 19.69 6.47
CA SER A 180 17.74 19.65 7.92
C SER A 180 18.01 18.24 8.48
N THR A 181 18.48 18.19 9.73
CA THR A 181 18.92 16.96 10.44
C THR A 181 18.29 16.80 11.82
N SER A 182 17.21 17.53 12.12
CA SER A 182 16.61 17.55 13.45
C SER A 182 16.15 16.18 13.94
N ALA A 183 15.62 15.35 13.04
CA ALA A 183 15.26 13.98 13.37
C ALA A 183 16.51 13.12 13.66
N LEU A 184 17.60 13.35 12.94
CA LEU A 184 18.85 12.64 13.18
C LEU A 184 19.41 12.96 14.57
N GLU A 185 19.42 14.22 14.95
CA GLU A 185 19.87 14.68 16.27
C GLU A 185 19.04 14.05 17.38
N ARG A 186 17.72 14.09 17.23
CA ARG A 186 16.78 13.47 18.20
C ARG A 186 17.05 11.99 18.44
N PHE A 187 17.45 11.24 17.43
CA PHE A 187 17.74 9.81 17.52
C PHE A 187 19.24 9.51 17.62
N GLY A 188 20.09 10.52 17.71
CA GLY A 188 21.54 10.39 17.79
C GLY A 188 22.15 9.70 16.57
N LEU A 189 21.67 10.02 15.37
CA LEU A 189 22.09 9.40 14.10
C LEU A 189 23.14 10.25 13.41
N THR A 190 24.03 9.59 12.68
CA THR A 190 25.01 10.24 11.81
C THR A 190 24.61 10.05 10.35
N PRO A 191 24.54 11.10 9.52
CA PRO A 191 24.21 10.98 8.11
C PRO A 191 25.06 9.93 7.38
N GLY A 192 24.41 9.08 6.60
CA GLY A 192 25.04 8.00 5.84
C GLY A 192 25.59 6.84 6.68
N ARG A 193 25.31 6.80 8.00
CA ARG A 193 25.84 5.79 8.94
C ARG A 193 24.73 5.05 9.69
N TYR A 194 23.58 4.82 9.03
CA TYR A 194 22.55 3.97 9.59
C TYR A 194 21.79 3.18 8.50
N VAL A 195 21.38 2.02 8.90
CA VAL A 195 20.42 1.18 8.17
C VAL A 195 19.02 1.61 8.56
N LEU A 196 18.16 1.86 7.59
CA LEU A 196 16.79 2.26 7.80
C LEU A 196 15.84 1.15 7.37
N THR A 197 14.81 0.87 8.17
CA THR A 197 13.63 0.12 7.75
C THR A 197 12.36 0.86 8.16
N VAL A 198 11.40 0.93 7.24
CA VAL A 198 10.12 1.62 7.46
C VAL A 198 9.00 0.64 7.14
N SER A 199 8.29 0.18 8.16
CA SER A 199 7.18 -0.77 7.99
C SER A 199 6.35 -0.88 9.26
N ARG A 200 5.11 -1.38 9.16
CA ARG A 200 4.33 -1.77 10.35
C ARG A 200 5.03 -2.90 11.09
N MET A 201 4.96 -2.89 12.41
CA MET A 201 5.55 -3.97 13.22
C MET A 201 4.62 -5.20 13.25
N VAL A 202 4.74 -6.03 12.21
CA VAL A 202 3.96 -7.26 12.01
C VAL A 202 4.87 -8.40 11.54
N PRO A 203 4.52 -9.68 11.79
CA PRO A 203 5.39 -10.83 11.52
C PRO A 203 5.91 -10.90 10.08
N GLU A 204 5.06 -10.59 9.11
CA GLU A 204 5.42 -10.61 7.68
C GLU A 204 6.52 -9.61 7.29
N LYS A 205 6.87 -8.64 8.16
CA LYS A 205 7.96 -7.68 7.95
C LYS A 205 9.32 -8.15 8.51
N ARG A 206 9.34 -9.27 9.23
CA ARG A 206 10.55 -9.99 9.66
C ARG A 206 11.63 -9.14 10.33
N HIS A 207 11.21 -8.21 11.20
CA HIS A 207 12.13 -7.33 11.92
C HIS A 207 13.15 -8.10 12.76
N LYS A 208 12.78 -9.29 13.26
CA LYS A 208 13.69 -10.13 14.03
C LYS A 208 14.90 -10.62 13.22
N ASP A 209 14.68 -10.95 11.95
CA ASP A 209 15.77 -11.35 11.04
C ASP A 209 16.72 -10.19 10.79
N LEU A 210 16.17 -8.97 10.60
CA LEU A 210 16.99 -7.77 10.41
C LEU A 210 17.81 -7.44 11.65
N LEU A 211 17.21 -7.52 12.84
CA LEU A 211 17.92 -7.32 14.11
C LEU A 211 19.03 -8.34 14.29
N ALA A 212 18.76 -9.62 14.03
CA ALA A 212 19.74 -10.68 14.12
C ALA A 212 20.90 -10.51 13.10
N ALA A 213 20.57 -10.14 11.85
CA ALA A 213 21.57 -9.86 10.83
C ALA A 213 22.44 -8.65 11.19
N TYR A 214 21.81 -7.57 11.69
CA TYR A 214 22.53 -6.39 12.14
C TYR A 214 23.47 -6.67 13.33
N ALA A 215 23.03 -7.46 14.31
CA ALA A 215 23.84 -7.85 15.45
C ALA A 215 25.05 -8.72 15.04
N THR A 216 24.93 -9.49 13.94
CA THR A 216 26.00 -10.35 13.41
C THR A 216 26.97 -9.58 12.51
N ALA A 217 26.46 -8.58 11.77
CA ALA A 217 27.25 -7.80 10.82
C ALA A 217 28.26 -6.88 11.50
N LYS A 218 29.45 -6.78 10.92
CA LYS A 218 30.53 -5.88 11.41
C LYS A 218 30.32 -4.44 10.92
N LEU A 219 29.33 -3.77 11.49
CA LEU A 219 28.91 -2.41 11.11
C LEU A 219 29.41 -1.35 12.09
N ASN A 220 30.72 -1.18 12.18
CA ASN A 220 31.33 -0.23 13.13
C ASN A 220 30.84 1.21 12.89
N GLY A 221 30.25 1.81 13.94
CA GLY A 221 29.74 3.20 13.90
C GLY A 221 28.43 3.38 13.13
N TRP A 222 27.78 2.29 12.70
CA TRP A 222 26.44 2.35 12.12
C TRP A 222 25.38 2.09 13.19
N LYS A 223 24.16 2.59 12.94
CA LYS A 223 22.96 2.27 13.72
C LYS A 223 21.92 1.56 12.84
N LEU A 224 21.01 0.84 13.47
CA LEU A 224 19.82 0.29 12.83
C LEU A 224 18.60 1.06 13.31
N VAL A 225 17.86 1.70 12.41
CA VAL A 225 16.67 2.48 12.74
C VAL A 225 15.42 1.76 12.24
N LEU A 226 14.54 1.43 13.19
CA LEU A 226 13.25 0.82 12.90
C LEU A 226 12.15 1.88 13.06
N ILE A 227 11.49 2.21 11.95
CA ILE A 227 10.33 3.11 11.91
C ILE A 227 9.09 2.29 11.66
N GLY A 228 8.07 2.46 12.48
CA GLY A 228 6.80 1.81 12.24
C GLY A 228 5.76 2.01 13.34
N ALA A 229 4.50 1.94 12.93
CA ALA A 229 3.38 1.93 13.85
C ALA A 229 3.22 0.55 14.49
N ILE A 230 2.89 0.56 15.76
CA ILE A 230 2.35 -0.59 16.48
C ILE A 230 0.84 -0.35 16.56
N ASP A 231 0.09 -0.90 15.61
CA ASP A 231 -1.38 -0.71 15.56
C ASP A 231 -2.06 -1.24 16.82
N ARG A 232 -1.63 -2.40 17.29
CA ARG A 232 -2.03 -3.02 18.57
C ARG A 232 -0.87 -3.86 19.07
N PRO A 233 -0.43 -3.67 20.33
CA PRO A 233 0.59 -4.52 20.93
C PRO A 233 0.15 -5.99 20.91
N ASP A 234 1.06 -6.85 20.50
CA ASP A 234 0.90 -8.31 20.51
C ASP A 234 2.23 -8.98 20.88
N ALA A 235 2.26 -10.31 20.90
CA ALA A 235 3.48 -11.05 21.26
C ALA A 235 4.66 -10.72 20.34
N TYR A 236 4.40 -10.61 19.02
CA TYR A 236 5.45 -10.29 18.04
C TYR A 236 6.05 -8.90 18.28
N THR A 237 5.20 -7.88 18.46
CA THR A 237 5.67 -6.50 18.70
C THR A 237 6.45 -6.40 20.01
N SER A 238 6.01 -7.12 21.05
CA SER A 238 6.71 -7.15 22.33
C SER A 238 8.10 -7.79 22.21
N GLU A 239 8.22 -8.89 21.45
CA GLU A 239 9.48 -9.54 21.17
C GLU A 239 10.43 -8.66 20.35
N VAL A 240 9.92 -7.99 19.29
CA VAL A 240 10.72 -7.06 18.46
C VAL A 240 11.24 -5.91 19.31
N VAL A 241 10.41 -5.32 20.17
CA VAL A 241 10.82 -4.23 21.08
C VAL A 241 11.90 -4.70 22.06
N ALA A 242 11.72 -5.87 22.66
CA ALA A 242 12.70 -6.44 23.59
C ALA A 242 14.03 -6.70 22.89
N LEU A 243 14.00 -7.33 21.70
CA LEU A 243 15.18 -7.64 20.91
C LEU A 243 15.92 -6.37 20.45
N ALA A 244 15.17 -5.36 19.98
CA ALA A 244 15.77 -4.09 19.57
C ALA A 244 16.47 -3.37 20.75
N ARG A 245 15.87 -3.39 21.94
CA ARG A 245 16.48 -2.83 23.17
C ARG A 245 17.74 -3.58 23.58
N ALA A 246 17.78 -4.89 23.37
CA ALA A 246 18.94 -5.73 23.65
C ALA A 246 20.05 -5.65 22.58
N THR A 247 19.77 -5.07 21.41
CA THR A 247 20.72 -4.97 20.30
C THR A 247 21.43 -3.62 20.33
N PRO A 248 22.75 -3.55 20.63
CA PRO A 248 23.49 -2.29 20.65
C PRO A 248 23.43 -1.57 19.30
N GLY A 249 23.08 -0.29 19.30
CA GLY A 249 22.98 0.51 18.09
C GLY A 249 21.62 0.43 17.37
N ALA A 250 20.69 -0.43 17.82
CA ALA A 250 19.34 -0.42 17.31
C ALA A 250 18.50 0.72 17.94
N VAL A 251 17.73 1.43 17.12
CA VAL A 251 16.89 2.56 17.51
C VAL A 251 15.46 2.32 17.06
N LEU A 252 14.55 2.29 18.02
CA LEU A 252 13.11 2.25 17.76
C LEU A 252 12.60 3.71 17.64
N ALA A 253 12.42 4.20 16.43
CA ALA A 253 12.01 5.58 16.20
C ALA A 253 10.49 5.78 16.31
N GLY A 254 9.71 4.70 16.49
CA GLY A 254 8.26 4.76 16.52
C GLY A 254 7.64 5.13 15.17
N PHE A 255 6.40 5.64 15.20
CA PHE A 255 5.74 6.13 13.99
C PHE A 255 6.24 7.53 13.65
N GLN A 256 6.72 7.72 12.43
CA GLN A 256 7.21 9.00 11.91
C GLN A 256 6.46 9.39 10.65
N THR A 257 6.24 10.68 10.45
CA THR A 257 5.60 11.26 9.27
C THR A 257 6.20 12.63 8.93
N GLY A 258 5.80 13.21 7.82
CA GLY A 258 6.18 14.56 7.43
C GLY A 258 7.68 14.76 7.32
N LEU A 259 8.18 15.91 7.79
CA LEU A 259 9.60 16.27 7.68
C LEU A 259 10.51 15.26 8.39
N SER A 260 10.12 14.77 9.57
CA SER A 260 10.93 13.81 10.31
C SER A 260 11.19 12.52 9.54
N LEU A 261 10.16 11.95 8.90
CA LEU A 261 10.32 10.76 8.06
C LEU A 261 11.16 11.06 6.81
N ARG A 262 10.97 12.22 6.18
CA ARG A 262 11.76 12.65 5.02
C ARG A 262 13.24 12.80 5.34
N GLU A 263 13.59 13.41 6.49
CA GLU A 263 14.98 13.51 6.95
C GLU A 263 15.60 12.13 7.17
N LEU A 264 14.85 11.19 7.79
CA LEU A 264 15.32 9.84 8.05
C LEU A 264 15.55 9.03 6.77
N TYR A 265 14.75 9.23 5.72
CA TYR A 265 15.06 8.67 4.40
C TYR A 265 16.25 9.39 3.73
N ALA A 266 16.24 10.71 3.65
CA ALA A 266 17.23 11.47 2.89
C ALA A 266 18.66 11.22 3.33
N HIS A 267 18.86 11.04 4.62
CA HIS A 267 20.18 10.88 5.24
C HIS A 267 20.55 9.43 5.58
N ALA A 268 19.72 8.44 5.23
CA ALA A 268 20.07 7.04 5.46
C ALA A 268 21.27 6.60 4.62
N GLY A 269 22.03 5.64 5.15
CA GLY A 269 23.13 5.03 4.41
C GLY A 269 22.68 3.82 3.59
N LEU A 270 21.63 3.13 4.06
CA LEU A 270 21.07 1.92 3.44
C LEU A 270 19.63 1.74 3.90
N PHE A 271 18.75 1.34 2.99
CA PHE A 271 17.40 0.90 3.33
C PHE A 271 17.28 -0.62 3.22
N VAL A 272 16.59 -1.25 4.17
CA VAL A 272 16.40 -2.71 4.18
C VAL A 272 14.93 -3.07 4.38
N LEU A 273 14.43 -3.98 3.54
CA LEU A 273 13.07 -4.52 3.65
C LEU A 273 13.09 -6.06 3.60
N PRO A 274 13.14 -6.76 4.75
CA PRO A 274 13.28 -8.22 4.81
C PRO A 274 11.95 -8.96 4.73
N SER A 275 10.89 -8.34 4.21
CA SER A 275 9.53 -8.85 4.24
C SER A 275 9.38 -10.23 3.60
N SER A 276 8.51 -11.07 4.19
CA SER A 276 8.10 -12.35 3.61
C SER A 276 6.86 -12.25 2.72
N HIS A 277 6.12 -11.14 2.81
CA HIS A 277 4.91 -10.91 2.02
C HIS A 277 4.70 -9.42 1.75
N GLU A 278 4.52 -9.08 0.48
CA GLU A 278 4.17 -7.75 -0.03
C GLU A 278 3.20 -7.84 -1.22
N GLY A 279 2.45 -6.78 -1.45
CA GLY A 279 1.73 -6.60 -2.71
C GLY A 279 2.59 -5.85 -3.74
N LEU A 280 2.95 -4.63 -3.43
CA LEU A 280 4.01 -3.82 -4.00
C LEU A 280 4.56 -2.94 -2.86
N PRO A 281 5.86 -3.00 -2.54
CA PRO A 281 6.40 -2.40 -1.32
C PRO A 281 6.62 -0.89 -1.47
N ILE A 282 5.65 -0.08 -1.04
CA ILE A 282 5.74 1.40 -1.13
C ILE A 282 7.01 1.91 -0.45
N ALA A 283 7.34 1.42 0.76
CA ALA A 283 8.51 1.88 1.49
C ALA A 283 9.84 1.63 0.75
N LEU A 284 9.93 0.56 -0.07
CA LEU A 284 11.09 0.31 -0.92
C LEU A 284 11.14 1.30 -2.09
N LEU A 285 10.00 1.61 -2.70
CA LEU A 285 9.90 2.63 -3.74
C LEU A 285 10.23 4.03 -3.19
N GLU A 286 9.75 4.35 -1.99
CA GLU A 286 10.12 5.58 -1.29
C GLU A 286 11.64 5.65 -1.07
N ALA A 287 12.28 4.60 -0.56
CA ALA A 287 13.72 4.58 -0.38
C ALA A 287 14.48 4.84 -1.69
N LEU A 288 14.03 4.24 -2.79
CA LEU A 288 14.60 4.47 -4.12
C LEU A 288 14.35 5.89 -4.62
N SER A 289 13.22 6.53 -4.28
CA SER A 289 12.93 7.92 -4.65
C SER A 289 13.83 8.93 -3.93
N TYR A 290 14.42 8.54 -2.80
CA TYR A 290 15.51 9.27 -2.14
C TYR A 290 16.91 8.93 -2.69
N GLY A 291 17.00 8.04 -3.67
CA GLY A 291 18.26 7.58 -4.24
C GLY A 291 19.08 6.73 -3.27
N LEU A 292 18.44 6.03 -2.35
CA LEU A 292 19.13 5.17 -1.39
C LEU A 292 19.57 3.86 -2.02
N PRO A 293 20.72 3.30 -1.59
CA PRO A 293 20.98 1.89 -1.78
C PRO A 293 19.96 1.08 -0.98
N VAL A 294 19.47 -0.01 -1.56
CA VAL A 294 18.43 -0.82 -0.92
C VAL A 294 18.83 -2.30 -0.89
N LEU A 295 18.36 -3.01 0.14
CA LEU A 295 18.39 -4.47 0.22
C LEU A 295 16.97 -4.98 0.52
N ALA A 296 16.54 -6.00 -0.21
CA ALA A 296 15.23 -6.62 -0.02
C ALA A 296 15.34 -8.14 -0.08
N SER A 297 14.42 -8.85 0.58
CA SER A 297 14.29 -10.30 0.40
C SER A 297 13.87 -10.63 -1.04
N ASP A 298 14.18 -11.84 -1.50
CA ASP A 298 13.94 -12.30 -2.89
C ASP A 298 12.50 -12.77 -3.15
N ILE A 299 11.52 -12.16 -2.50
CA ILE A 299 10.11 -12.47 -2.76
C ILE A 299 9.63 -11.90 -4.10
N PRO A 300 8.63 -12.53 -4.76
CA PRO A 300 8.16 -12.09 -6.08
C PRO A 300 7.82 -10.59 -6.18
N ALA A 301 7.24 -10.00 -5.14
CA ALA A 301 6.88 -8.59 -5.12
C ALA A 301 8.12 -7.65 -5.11
N HIS A 302 9.22 -8.08 -4.52
CA HIS A 302 10.47 -7.32 -4.54
C HIS A 302 11.22 -7.52 -5.86
N LEU A 303 11.29 -8.77 -6.35
CA LEU A 303 11.94 -9.10 -7.62
C LEU A 303 11.26 -8.40 -8.81
N GLU A 304 9.94 -8.16 -8.73
CA GLU A 304 9.19 -7.45 -9.76
C GLU A 304 9.66 -6.00 -9.97
N ILE A 305 10.27 -5.38 -8.95
CA ILE A 305 10.84 -4.03 -9.07
C ILE A 305 11.98 -4.02 -10.11
N GLY A 306 12.71 -5.13 -10.25
CA GLY A 306 13.72 -5.30 -11.30
C GLY A 306 15.04 -4.61 -10.99
N LEU A 307 15.47 -4.63 -9.74
CA LEU A 307 16.81 -4.20 -9.34
C LEU A 307 17.83 -5.30 -9.67
N ASP A 308 19.11 -4.94 -9.69
CA ASP A 308 20.19 -5.91 -9.85
C ASP A 308 20.19 -6.96 -8.71
N GLU A 309 20.65 -8.18 -8.99
CA GLU A 309 20.68 -9.31 -8.03
C GLU A 309 21.38 -8.97 -6.71
N LYS A 310 22.39 -8.10 -6.74
CA LYS A 310 23.11 -7.64 -5.53
C LYS A 310 22.20 -6.99 -4.48
N HIS A 311 21.02 -6.47 -4.88
CA HIS A 311 20.04 -5.83 -4.01
C HIS A 311 19.12 -6.82 -3.31
N TYR A 312 19.26 -8.12 -3.60
CA TYR A 312 18.40 -9.15 -3.01
C TYR A 312 19.20 -10.13 -2.16
N PHE A 313 18.53 -10.71 -1.19
CA PHE A 313 19.03 -11.82 -0.37
C PHE A 313 17.91 -12.84 -0.18
N ALA A 314 18.29 -14.12 0.04
CA ALA A 314 17.32 -15.18 0.23
C ALA A 314 16.47 -14.96 1.48
N LEU A 315 15.15 -15.07 1.34
CA LEU A 315 14.21 -14.86 2.44
C LEU A 315 14.55 -15.77 3.64
N GLY A 316 14.73 -15.15 4.80
CA GLY A 316 15.04 -15.85 6.04
C GLY A 316 16.52 -16.19 6.23
N ASP A 317 17.37 -15.94 5.25
CA ASP A 317 18.83 -16.13 5.38
C ASP A 317 19.45 -14.89 6.08
N VAL A 318 19.51 -14.98 7.42
CA VAL A 318 20.07 -13.94 8.28
C VAL A 318 21.56 -13.72 7.99
N GLN A 319 22.31 -14.79 7.66
CA GLN A 319 23.73 -14.69 7.38
C GLN A 319 24.01 -14.01 6.03
N ALA A 320 23.25 -14.35 4.99
CA ALA A 320 23.33 -13.66 3.71
C ALA A 320 22.98 -12.18 3.87
N LEU A 321 21.94 -11.84 4.66
CA LEU A 321 21.59 -10.45 4.95
C LEU A 321 22.73 -9.73 5.68
N ALA A 322 23.34 -10.35 6.72
CA ALA A 322 24.48 -9.75 7.43
C ALA A 322 25.64 -9.45 6.48
N THR A 323 26.01 -10.40 5.62
CA THR A 323 27.06 -10.22 4.60
C THR A 323 26.74 -9.07 3.64
N ARG A 324 25.49 -8.99 3.17
CA ARG A 324 25.03 -7.89 2.31
C ARG A 324 25.06 -6.53 3.02
N LEU A 325 24.67 -6.48 4.30
CA LEU A 325 24.78 -5.27 5.12
C LEU A 325 26.22 -4.74 5.17
N GLU A 326 27.20 -5.61 5.42
CA GLU A 326 28.62 -5.24 5.43
C GLU A 326 29.10 -4.71 4.07
N LEU A 327 28.69 -5.38 2.99
CA LEU A 327 29.04 -4.97 1.63
C LEU A 327 28.51 -3.56 1.33
N PHE A 328 27.23 -3.34 1.58
CA PHE A 328 26.56 -2.07 1.27
C PHE A 328 27.02 -0.93 2.18
N ALA A 329 27.37 -1.21 3.44
CA ALA A 329 27.94 -0.20 4.35
C ALA A 329 29.30 0.35 3.87
N ARG A 330 30.03 -0.39 3.05
CA ARG A 330 31.28 0.05 2.42
C ARG A 330 31.07 0.78 1.09
N MET A 331 29.92 0.61 0.47
CA MET A 331 29.59 1.26 -0.80
C MET A 331 29.39 2.77 -0.59
N ARG A 332 29.84 3.55 -1.56
CA ARG A 332 29.58 4.99 -1.64
C ARG A 332 28.92 5.26 -2.99
N LEU A 333 27.63 5.56 -2.98
CA LEU A 333 26.97 6.01 -4.20
C LEU A 333 27.35 7.47 -4.47
N SER A 334 27.78 7.74 -5.70
CA SER A 334 27.94 9.10 -6.17
C SER A 334 26.58 9.80 -6.26
N GLN A 335 26.57 11.13 -6.28
CA GLN A 335 25.36 11.91 -6.49
C GLN A 335 24.68 11.55 -7.82
N ALA A 336 25.46 11.33 -8.87
CA ALA A 336 24.95 10.92 -10.18
C ALA A 336 24.22 9.56 -10.13
N GLN A 337 24.75 8.59 -9.37
CA GLN A 337 24.09 7.29 -9.20
C GLN A 337 22.78 7.42 -8.40
N ARG A 338 22.78 8.22 -7.34
CA ARG A 338 21.53 8.49 -6.57
C ARG A 338 20.47 9.14 -7.45
N GLU A 339 20.85 10.14 -8.23
CA GLU A 339 19.94 10.84 -9.13
C GLU A 339 19.43 9.92 -10.26
N SER A 340 20.28 9.04 -10.79
CA SER A 340 19.87 8.03 -11.77
C SER A 340 18.82 7.08 -11.18
N THR A 341 18.99 6.63 -9.93
CA THR A 341 17.99 5.80 -9.24
C THR A 341 16.67 6.54 -9.05
N ARG A 342 16.73 7.80 -8.64
CA ARG A 342 15.54 8.65 -8.48
C ARG A 342 14.73 8.78 -9.77
N ARG A 343 15.40 9.09 -10.89
CA ARG A 343 14.79 9.19 -12.22
C ARG A 343 14.19 7.86 -12.64
N TRP A 344 14.92 6.77 -12.45
CA TRP A 344 14.45 5.43 -12.78
C TRP A 344 13.14 5.05 -12.07
N VAL A 345 12.98 5.47 -10.81
CA VAL A 345 11.74 5.28 -10.04
C VAL A 345 10.64 6.19 -10.57
N ALA A 346 10.93 7.47 -10.80
CA ALA A 346 9.96 8.44 -11.32
C ALA A 346 9.36 7.95 -12.63
N ASP A 347 10.20 7.55 -13.60
CA ASP A 347 9.75 7.08 -14.91
C ASP A 347 8.78 5.90 -14.84
N ARG A 348 8.74 5.14 -13.74
CA ARG A 348 7.93 3.90 -13.59
C ARG A 348 6.76 4.02 -12.64
N TYR A 349 6.89 4.87 -11.63
CA TYR A 349 5.97 4.91 -10.49
C TYR A 349 5.44 6.33 -10.20
N GLU A 350 5.53 7.23 -11.19
CA GLU A 350 5.05 8.60 -11.06
C GLU A 350 3.54 8.64 -10.81
N TRP A 351 3.12 9.42 -9.85
CA TRP A 351 1.73 9.53 -9.44
C TRP A 351 0.77 10.03 -10.54
N HIS A 352 1.17 11.01 -11.35
CA HIS A 352 0.33 11.52 -12.43
C HIS A 352 -0.04 10.41 -13.43
N THR A 353 0.92 9.58 -13.79
CA THR A 353 0.69 8.39 -14.65
C THR A 353 -0.27 7.40 -13.99
N VAL A 354 -0.12 7.13 -12.69
CA VAL A 354 -1.00 6.23 -11.91
C VAL A 354 -2.44 6.75 -11.91
N VAL A 355 -2.62 8.05 -11.66
CA VAL A 355 -3.95 8.68 -11.59
C VAL A 355 -4.62 8.71 -12.95
N GLU A 356 -3.93 9.10 -14.01
CA GLU A 356 -4.45 9.08 -15.38
C GLU A 356 -4.89 7.68 -15.83
N GLN A 357 -4.09 6.66 -15.52
CA GLN A 357 -4.44 5.27 -15.82
C GLN A 357 -5.70 4.86 -15.03
N THR A 358 -5.81 5.27 -13.78
CA THR A 358 -6.99 4.99 -12.94
C THR A 358 -8.24 5.65 -13.51
N VAL A 359 -8.16 6.92 -13.94
CA VAL A 359 -9.28 7.63 -14.59
C VAL A 359 -9.69 6.94 -15.90
N ARG A 360 -8.73 6.45 -16.70
CA ARG A 360 -9.04 5.66 -17.91
C ARG A 360 -9.82 4.38 -17.58
N VAL A 361 -9.47 3.70 -16.49
CA VAL A 361 -10.22 2.52 -16.01
C VAL A 361 -11.63 2.90 -15.58
N TYR A 362 -11.82 4.03 -14.90
CA TYR A 362 -13.16 4.52 -14.52
C TYR A 362 -14.04 4.80 -15.76
N ARG A 363 -13.52 5.53 -16.74
CA ARG A 363 -14.23 5.82 -17.99
C ARG A 363 -14.63 4.53 -18.72
N SER A 364 -13.70 3.57 -18.82
CA SER A 364 -13.95 2.25 -19.41
C SER A 364 -15.02 1.43 -18.66
N ALA A 365 -15.12 1.56 -17.33
CA ALA A 365 -16.20 0.93 -16.54
C ALA A 365 -17.57 1.53 -16.85
N MET A 366 -17.63 2.82 -17.17
CA MET A 366 -18.88 3.52 -17.55
C MET A 366 -19.36 3.09 -18.94
N GLU A 367 -18.46 3.03 -19.92
CA GLU A 367 -18.78 2.66 -21.31
C GLU A 367 -19.33 1.22 -21.42
N GLN A 368 -18.76 0.27 -20.69
CA GLN A 368 -19.23 -1.12 -20.65
C GLN A 368 -20.68 -1.23 -20.16
N SER A 369 -21.06 -0.40 -19.19
CA SER A 369 -22.43 -0.38 -18.67
C SER A 369 -23.42 0.23 -19.65
N ALA A 370 -23.01 1.26 -20.38
CA ALA A 370 -23.82 1.89 -21.42
C ALA A 370 -24.08 0.94 -22.60
N SER A 371 -23.07 0.21 -23.03
CA SER A 371 -23.21 -0.78 -24.12
C SER A 371 -24.15 -1.95 -23.76
N ARG A 372 -24.10 -2.45 -22.51
CA ARG A 372 -25.03 -3.48 -22.02
C ARG A 372 -26.46 -2.97 -21.93
N ARG A 373 -26.70 -1.73 -21.49
CA ARG A 373 -28.05 -1.13 -21.49
C ARG A 373 -28.60 -0.99 -22.91
N ARG A 374 -27.82 -0.46 -23.85
CA ARG A 374 -28.24 -0.32 -25.27
C ARG A 374 -28.56 -1.68 -25.91
N LEU A 375 -27.83 -2.74 -25.57
CA LEU A 375 -28.15 -4.10 -26.03
C LEU A 375 -29.47 -4.60 -25.42
N LEU A 376 -29.68 -4.44 -24.12
CA LEU A 376 -30.92 -4.81 -23.45
C LEU A 376 -32.12 -4.00 -24.00
N ASP A 377 -31.97 -2.71 -24.22
CA ASP A 377 -32.99 -1.85 -24.79
C ASP A 377 -33.34 -2.26 -26.24
N ARG A 378 -32.37 -2.72 -27.04
CA ARG A 378 -32.61 -3.30 -28.37
C ARG A 378 -33.34 -4.64 -28.32
N PHE A 379 -33.11 -5.47 -27.29
CA PHE A 379 -33.84 -6.72 -27.13
C PHE A 379 -35.22 -6.56 -26.49
N LEU A 380 -35.45 -5.48 -25.74
CA LEU A 380 -36.70 -5.18 -25.05
C LEU A 380 -37.57 -4.18 -25.79
N SER A 381 -37.09 -3.52 -26.87
CA SER A 381 -37.95 -2.72 -27.73
C SER A 381 -38.93 -3.65 -28.44
N PRO A 382 -40.26 -3.49 -28.27
CA PRO A 382 -41.24 -4.28 -29.00
C PRO A 382 -41.03 -4.03 -30.49
N LEU A 383 -40.95 -5.10 -31.25
CA LEU A 383 -41.05 -5.06 -32.72
C LEU A 383 -42.30 -4.28 -33.05
N SER A 384 -42.15 -3.00 -33.45
CA SER A 384 -43.24 -2.25 -34.07
C SER A 384 -43.54 -2.90 -35.40
N TRP A 385 -44.63 -3.60 -35.44
CA TRP A 385 -45.31 -4.02 -36.68
C TRP A 385 -45.96 -2.86 -37.37
#